data_7fde80ad83108f72d3f167d90dedeb51
#
_entry.id   7fde80ad83108f72d3f167d90dedeb51
#
_cell.length_a   1.000
_cell.length_b   1.000
_cell.length_c   1.000
_cell.angle_alpha   90.00
_cell.angle_beta   90.00
_cell.angle_gamma   90.00
#
_symmetry.space_group_name_H-M   'P 1'
#
loop_
_entity.id
_entity.type
_entity.pdbx_description
1 polymer ?
#
loop_
_entity_poly.entity_id
_entity_poly.type
_entity_poly.pdbx_seq_one_letter_code
_entity_poly.pdbx_strand_id
1 'polypeptide(L)'
;MHKKLKIFVAAALATAAFSSCAKKLEDPIIIWTDSSEFASYTELYNKQHNKKAVLVYKEHLETALPPASDEQKPDVIVGSWLKNKRTEKYFQESEFLFDRKFIRSGVFYKTLLQTGEVSGKQYLIPVSFNFPMVLYSKENRNLIEDEYTITIEQIRKIGATYNQKDKRDKFTRIGFAPQSNKDFLTLAAQIKGAGFTEDSNGNFTWNPQGLENALKYISSWISTENQDAQTESDFVYKYLSMSADKRVTSGKTLFAYTTSDKLFTLPEENLANIEYLWIVDDGMIPAQDSMVMMGISKWNKDLKGSAEFISWFFSKETQTMILDRKKNMRLDNQTFGIAGGFSSLKEINEQELPAHYPTLLSNTPHADSIKSIQNMPMRWESLKDRVVTPYIKEYLNHDEKKQIHSLEQRYGDWKKNTSLTKKS
;
A
#
# COMPACT_ATOMS: atom_id res chain seq x y z
N MET A 1 -22.00 67.76 -70.37
CA MET A 1 -20.77 68.19 -69.66
C MET A 1 -20.96 67.80 -68.16
N HIS A 2 -20.35 66.72 -67.68
CA HIS A 2 -20.61 66.17 -66.38
C HIS A 2 -19.47 66.56 -65.41
N LYS A 3 -19.79 67.25 -64.32
CA LYS A 3 -18.96 67.41 -63.19
C LYS A 3 -19.02 66.21 -62.26
N LYS A 4 -17.95 65.48 -62.12
CA LYS A 4 -17.86 64.38 -61.16
C LYS A 4 -17.63 64.95 -59.77
N LEU A 5 -18.56 64.72 -58.89
CA LEU A 5 -18.47 64.97 -57.43
C LEU A 5 -17.69 63.87 -56.78
N LYS A 6 -16.53 64.14 -56.22
CA LYS A 6 -15.81 63.20 -55.40
C LYS A 6 -16.26 63.27 -53.92
N ILE A 7 -16.95 62.27 -53.46
CA ILE A 7 -17.28 62.15 -52.04
C ILE A 7 -16.09 61.42 -51.35
N PHE A 8 -15.43 62.09 -50.43
CA PHE A 8 -14.48 61.47 -49.51
C PHE A 8 -15.26 60.93 -48.32
N VAL A 9 -15.33 59.60 -48.24
CA VAL A 9 -15.80 58.92 -47.02
C VAL A 9 -14.60 58.71 -46.11
N ALA A 10 -14.49 59.48 -45.03
CA ALA A 10 -13.55 59.25 -43.96
C ALA A 10 -14.06 58.11 -43.08
N ALA A 11 -13.48 56.93 -43.27
CA ALA A 11 -13.71 55.81 -42.36
C ALA A 11 -12.85 56.00 -41.11
N ALA A 12 -13.47 56.45 -40.02
CA ALA A 12 -12.85 56.45 -38.71
C ALA A 12 -12.78 55.00 -38.21
N LEU A 13 -11.62 54.36 -38.31
CA LEU A 13 -11.32 53.10 -37.64
C LEU A 13 -11.19 53.38 -36.13
N ALA A 14 -12.26 53.13 -35.37
CA ALA A 14 -12.20 53.00 -33.93
C ALA A 14 -11.53 51.68 -33.63
N THR A 15 -10.22 51.68 -33.39
CA THR A 15 -9.49 50.56 -32.77
C THR A 15 -9.92 50.48 -31.30
N ALA A 16 -11.00 49.73 -31.04
CA ALA A 16 -11.29 49.27 -29.70
C ALA A 16 -10.17 48.30 -29.30
N ALA A 17 -9.23 48.80 -28.54
CA ALA A 17 -8.26 47.99 -27.84
C ALA A 17 -9.02 47.15 -26.81
N PHE A 18 -9.44 45.94 -27.21
CA PHE A 18 -9.80 44.89 -26.26
C PHE A 18 -8.52 44.52 -25.52
N SER A 19 -8.21 45.26 -24.44
CA SER A 19 -7.33 44.77 -23.41
C SER A 19 -8.00 43.56 -22.76
N SER A 20 -7.95 42.45 -23.46
CA SER A 20 -8.19 41.16 -22.84
C SER A 20 -7.09 41.00 -21.79
N CYS A 21 -7.41 41.31 -20.53
CA CYS A 21 -6.66 40.80 -19.41
C CYS A 21 -6.72 39.26 -19.50
N ALA A 22 -5.90 38.67 -20.35
CA ALA A 22 -5.58 37.27 -20.27
C ALA A 22 -5.02 37.07 -18.87
N LYS A 23 -5.84 36.62 -17.92
CA LYS A 23 -5.41 36.17 -16.60
C LYS A 23 -4.28 35.20 -16.89
N LYS A 24 -3.04 35.58 -16.58
CA LYS A 24 -1.89 34.68 -16.75
C LYS A 24 -2.26 33.38 -16.05
N LEU A 25 -2.48 32.32 -16.83
CA LEU A 25 -2.73 31.05 -16.27
C LEU A 25 -1.57 30.70 -15.35
N GLU A 26 -1.85 30.54 -14.07
CA GLU A 26 -0.83 30.13 -13.11
C GLU A 26 -0.31 28.75 -13.53
N ASP A 27 0.99 28.52 -13.44
CA ASP A 27 1.58 27.22 -13.70
C ASP A 27 0.90 26.16 -12.81
N PRO A 28 0.51 25.00 -13.35
CA PRO A 28 -0.18 23.97 -12.58
C PRO A 28 0.75 23.35 -11.55
N ILE A 29 0.18 22.80 -10.49
CA ILE A 29 0.88 21.94 -9.52
C ILE A 29 1.17 20.60 -10.20
N ILE A 30 2.43 20.19 -10.25
CA ILE A 30 2.84 18.93 -10.87
C ILE A 30 2.91 17.83 -9.80
N ILE A 31 2.07 16.80 -9.95
CA ILE A 31 1.97 15.68 -9.02
C ILE A 31 2.52 14.43 -9.69
N TRP A 32 3.55 13.82 -9.11
CA TRP A 32 4.01 12.50 -9.52
C TRP A 32 3.42 11.43 -8.61
N THR A 33 2.95 10.32 -9.19
CA THR A 33 2.34 9.23 -8.43
C THR A 33 2.44 7.89 -9.17
N ASP A 34 2.45 6.80 -8.39
CA ASP A 34 2.25 5.42 -8.85
C ASP A 34 0.81 4.93 -8.62
N SER A 35 -0.05 5.75 -7.99
CA SER A 35 -1.45 5.42 -7.74
C SER A 35 -2.37 6.01 -8.81
N SER A 36 -3.03 5.16 -9.58
CA SER A 36 -4.00 5.56 -10.62
C SER A 36 -5.22 6.31 -10.07
N GLU A 37 -5.57 6.12 -8.81
CA GLU A 37 -6.72 6.79 -8.16
C GLU A 37 -6.53 8.30 -8.09
N PHE A 38 -5.26 8.76 -8.01
CA PHE A 38 -4.96 10.20 -8.00
C PHE A 38 -5.41 10.93 -9.27
N ALA A 39 -5.67 10.23 -10.38
CA ALA A 39 -6.28 10.83 -11.57
C ALA A 39 -7.68 11.37 -11.24
N SER A 40 -8.51 10.59 -10.57
CA SER A 40 -9.85 11.02 -10.13
C SER A 40 -9.79 12.12 -9.07
N TYR A 41 -8.81 12.06 -8.16
CA TYR A 41 -8.64 13.09 -7.11
C TYR A 41 -8.16 14.41 -7.71
N THR A 42 -7.23 14.36 -8.63
CA THR A 42 -6.76 15.56 -9.37
C THR A 42 -7.88 16.20 -10.19
N GLU A 43 -8.73 15.39 -10.82
CA GLU A 43 -9.94 15.90 -11.52
C GLU A 43 -10.88 16.61 -10.55
N LEU A 44 -11.12 16.02 -9.36
CA LEU A 44 -11.98 16.62 -8.34
C LEU A 44 -11.40 17.95 -7.84
N TYR A 45 -10.09 18.00 -7.53
CA TYR A 45 -9.38 19.22 -7.17
C TYR A 45 -9.55 20.31 -8.25
N ASN A 46 -9.33 19.94 -9.51
CA ASN A 46 -9.40 20.84 -10.64
C ASN A 46 -10.80 21.41 -10.90
N LYS A 47 -11.86 20.73 -10.48
CA LYS A 47 -13.24 21.26 -10.53
C LYS A 47 -13.49 22.33 -9.47
N GLN A 48 -12.84 22.22 -8.32
CA GLN A 48 -13.07 23.09 -7.14
C GLN A 48 -12.13 24.29 -7.06
N HIS A 49 -10.96 24.24 -7.73
CA HIS A 49 -9.92 25.27 -7.58
C HIS A 49 -9.57 25.92 -8.90
N ASN A 50 -9.22 27.23 -8.84
CA ASN A 50 -8.72 27.98 -9.97
C ASN A 50 -7.31 27.50 -10.37
N LYS A 51 -6.43 27.34 -9.40
CA LYS A 51 -5.11 26.72 -9.55
C LYS A 51 -5.28 25.26 -9.90
N LYS A 52 -4.75 24.85 -11.06
CA LYS A 52 -4.91 23.48 -11.54
C LYS A 52 -3.74 22.62 -11.10
N ALA A 53 -4.00 21.29 -11.00
CA ALA A 53 -2.99 20.27 -10.81
C ALA A 53 -2.90 19.38 -12.06
N VAL A 54 -1.70 18.91 -12.37
CA VAL A 54 -1.41 17.98 -13.46
C VAL A 54 -0.76 16.74 -12.88
N LEU A 55 -1.33 15.58 -13.21
CA LEU A 55 -0.82 14.30 -12.77
C LEU A 55 0.17 13.72 -13.77
N VAL A 56 1.29 13.20 -13.26
CA VAL A 56 2.27 12.42 -14.02
C VAL A 56 2.38 11.04 -13.36
N TYR A 57 1.94 10.02 -14.07
CA TYR A 57 2.02 8.65 -13.58
C TYR A 57 3.42 8.07 -13.78
N LYS A 58 3.93 7.37 -12.74
CA LYS A 58 5.24 6.70 -12.71
C LYS A 58 5.06 5.29 -12.14
N GLU A 59 5.19 4.27 -12.94
CA GLU A 59 4.99 2.87 -12.54
C GLU A 59 5.89 2.45 -11.34
N HIS A 60 7.13 2.94 -11.32
CA HIS A 60 8.09 2.71 -10.23
C HIS A 60 8.61 4.05 -9.72
N LEU A 61 7.77 4.72 -8.94
CA LEU A 61 7.99 6.11 -8.52
C LEU A 61 9.30 6.30 -7.76
N GLU A 62 9.63 5.39 -6.84
CA GLU A 62 10.84 5.46 -6.03
C GLU A 62 12.12 5.36 -6.86
N THR A 63 12.06 4.70 -8.01
CA THR A 63 13.21 4.58 -8.95
C THR A 63 13.23 5.66 -10.02
N ALA A 64 12.13 6.39 -10.21
CA ALA A 64 12.06 7.54 -11.09
C ALA A 64 12.72 8.81 -10.48
N LEU A 65 13.14 8.72 -9.22
CA LEU A 65 13.84 9.80 -8.51
C LEU A 65 15.37 9.60 -8.56
N PRO A 66 16.17 10.65 -8.87
CA PRO A 66 15.76 12.02 -9.22
C PRO A 66 15.15 12.10 -10.64
N PRO A 67 14.30 13.12 -10.91
CA PRO A 67 13.79 13.35 -12.25
C PRO A 67 14.92 13.56 -13.27
N ALA A 68 14.76 13.06 -14.49
CA ALA A 68 15.69 13.31 -15.59
C ALA A 68 15.79 14.82 -15.91
N SER A 69 16.87 15.27 -16.58
CA SER A 69 17.12 16.69 -16.82
C SER A 69 16.04 17.35 -17.69
N ASP A 70 15.53 16.63 -18.66
CA ASP A 70 14.49 17.02 -19.63
C ASP A 70 13.07 16.79 -19.14
N GLU A 71 12.91 16.20 -17.96
CA GLU A 71 11.60 15.82 -17.41
C GLU A 71 11.00 16.95 -16.57
N GLN A 72 9.66 17.10 -16.65
CA GLN A 72 8.93 18.04 -15.81
C GLN A 72 9.06 17.65 -14.34
N LYS A 73 9.62 18.55 -13.53
CA LYS A 73 9.89 18.32 -12.12
C LYS A 73 8.60 18.31 -11.31
N PRO A 74 8.43 17.37 -10.35
CA PRO A 74 7.26 17.37 -9.49
C PRO A 74 7.29 18.48 -8.44
N ASP A 75 6.11 18.97 -8.07
CA ASP A 75 5.89 19.79 -6.88
C ASP A 75 5.49 18.92 -5.68
N VAL A 76 4.64 17.92 -5.92
CA VAL A 76 4.20 16.95 -4.93
C VAL A 76 4.47 15.54 -5.47
N ILE A 77 4.90 14.64 -4.60
CA ILE A 77 5.14 13.23 -4.91
C ILE A 77 4.28 12.38 -3.99
N VAL A 78 3.51 11.44 -4.56
CA VAL A 78 2.62 10.55 -3.81
C VAL A 78 2.78 9.12 -4.27
N GLY A 79 3.10 8.21 -3.38
CA GLY A 79 3.23 6.79 -3.74
C GLY A 79 3.75 5.92 -2.61
N SER A 80 3.90 4.64 -2.94
CA SER A 80 4.43 3.63 -2.03
C SER A 80 5.97 3.66 -1.98
N TRP A 81 6.53 3.14 -0.88
CA TRP A 81 7.99 2.99 -0.66
C TRP A 81 8.84 4.24 -0.84
N LEU A 82 8.22 5.43 -0.65
CA LEU A 82 8.95 6.70 -0.71
C LEU A 82 9.83 6.94 0.52
N LYS A 83 9.54 6.31 1.64
CA LYS A 83 10.29 6.44 2.89
C LYS A 83 11.44 5.44 2.92
N ASN A 84 12.59 5.85 2.39
CA ASN A 84 13.86 5.12 2.49
C ASN A 84 15.05 6.08 2.39
N LYS A 85 16.24 5.66 2.81
CA LYS A 85 17.47 6.46 2.85
C LYS A 85 17.90 7.04 1.51
N ARG A 86 17.49 6.46 0.40
CA ARG A 86 17.87 6.92 -0.93
C ARG A 86 16.94 7.99 -1.48
N THR A 87 15.67 7.96 -1.09
CA THR A 87 14.64 8.88 -1.56
C THR A 87 14.40 10.06 -0.62
N GLU A 88 14.64 9.92 0.71
CA GLU A 88 14.37 10.99 1.70
C GLU A 88 14.96 12.35 1.33
N LYS A 89 16.15 12.38 0.73
CA LYS A 89 16.84 13.59 0.27
C LYS A 89 16.13 14.34 -0.86
N TYR A 90 15.10 13.77 -1.45
CA TYR A 90 14.33 14.38 -2.55
C TYR A 90 13.06 15.07 -2.08
N PHE A 91 12.81 15.07 -0.78
CA PHE A 91 11.69 15.76 -0.17
C PHE A 91 12.15 16.99 0.61
N GLN A 92 11.25 17.97 0.75
CA GLN A 92 11.41 19.11 1.63
C GLN A 92 10.82 18.83 2.99
N GLU A 93 11.32 19.51 4.02
CA GLU A 93 10.71 19.57 5.34
C GLU A 93 9.29 20.13 5.22
N SER A 94 8.31 19.44 5.84
CA SER A 94 6.87 19.75 5.72
C SER A 94 6.26 20.22 7.04
N GLU A 95 7.06 20.50 8.07
CA GLU A 95 6.62 20.93 9.40
C GLU A 95 5.71 22.16 9.32
N PHE A 96 6.00 23.09 8.41
CA PHE A 96 5.21 24.31 8.20
C PHE A 96 3.73 24.04 7.87
N LEU A 97 3.40 22.86 7.33
CA LEU A 97 2.01 22.47 7.05
C LEU A 97 1.21 22.35 8.34
N PHE A 98 1.84 21.89 9.41
CA PHE A 98 1.25 21.75 10.74
C PHE A 98 1.31 23.07 11.52
N ASP A 99 2.46 23.74 11.54
CA ASP A 99 2.70 25.00 12.25
C ASP A 99 1.77 26.12 11.76
N ARG A 100 1.59 26.23 10.45
CA ARG A 100 0.69 27.18 9.81
C ARG A 100 -0.77 26.73 9.75
N LYS A 101 -1.07 25.58 10.36
CA LYS A 101 -2.42 25.00 10.46
C LYS A 101 -3.07 24.70 9.10
N PHE A 102 -2.30 24.43 8.07
CA PHE A 102 -2.83 23.90 6.82
C PHE A 102 -3.48 22.52 7.05
N ILE A 103 -2.85 21.69 7.87
CA ILE A 103 -3.37 20.43 8.38
C ILE A 103 -3.13 20.32 9.89
N ARG A 104 -3.92 19.50 10.58
CA ARG A 104 -3.78 19.27 12.01
C ARG A 104 -3.14 17.89 12.24
N SER A 105 -2.02 17.83 12.96
CA SER A 105 -1.35 16.56 13.26
C SER A 105 -2.24 15.59 14.07
N GLY A 106 -3.11 16.12 14.95
CA GLY A 106 -4.01 15.32 15.79
C GLY A 106 -5.07 14.52 15.04
N VAL A 107 -5.34 14.80 13.75
CA VAL A 107 -6.31 14.02 12.96
C VAL A 107 -5.73 12.69 12.45
N PHE A 108 -4.39 12.55 12.44
CA PHE A 108 -3.70 11.36 11.97
C PHE A 108 -3.52 10.33 13.10
N TYR A 109 -3.30 9.08 12.71
CA TYR A 109 -2.71 8.07 13.57
C TYR A 109 -1.27 8.46 13.88
N LYS A 110 -0.98 8.73 15.17
CA LYS A 110 0.33 9.26 15.60
C LYS A 110 1.49 8.37 15.15
N THR A 111 1.38 7.05 15.37
CA THR A 111 2.40 6.06 15.00
C THR A 111 2.68 6.05 13.50
N LEU A 112 1.65 6.23 12.67
CA LEU A 112 1.80 6.28 11.21
C LEU A 112 2.39 7.63 10.76
N LEU A 113 1.96 8.75 11.34
CA LEU A 113 2.51 10.07 11.00
C LEU A 113 4.02 10.12 11.28
N GLN A 114 4.44 9.57 12.42
CA GLN A 114 5.85 9.49 12.81
C GLN A 114 6.71 8.67 11.82
N THR A 115 6.13 7.74 11.06
CA THR A 115 6.92 7.02 10.02
C THR A 115 7.44 7.94 8.93
N GLY A 116 6.81 9.09 8.72
CA GLY A 116 7.24 10.10 7.74
C GLY A 116 8.33 11.05 8.23
N GLU A 117 8.76 10.93 9.49
CA GLU A 117 9.80 11.78 10.06
C GLU A 117 11.21 11.34 9.67
N VAL A 118 12.10 12.31 9.49
CA VAL A 118 13.54 12.14 9.36
C VAL A 118 14.22 13.05 10.39
N SER A 119 14.99 12.49 11.28
CA SER A 119 15.67 13.24 12.36
C SER A 119 14.72 14.14 13.18
N GLY A 120 13.51 13.65 13.46
CA GLY A 120 12.50 14.34 14.26
C GLY A 120 11.73 15.44 13.53
N LYS A 121 11.85 15.54 12.22
CA LYS A 121 11.14 16.52 11.37
C LYS A 121 10.30 15.79 10.32
N GLN A 122 9.10 16.29 10.04
CA GLN A 122 8.20 15.71 9.07
C GLN A 122 8.64 16.01 7.63
N TYR A 123 8.77 14.98 6.80
CA TYR A 123 9.06 15.06 5.36
C TYR A 123 7.97 14.42 4.51
N LEU A 124 7.44 13.30 4.96
CA LEU A 124 6.39 12.56 4.29
C LEU A 124 5.16 12.44 5.19
N ILE A 125 3.98 12.55 4.62
CA ILE A 125 2.70 12.41 5.32
C ILE A 125 2.06 11.12 4.84
N PRO A 126 1.64 10.20 5.73
CA PRO A 126 0.94 8.99 5.32
C PRO A 126 -0.40 9.35 4.67
N VAL A 127 -0.70 8.72 3.55
CA VAL A 127 -1.96 8.87 2.79
C VAL A 127 -2.90 7.72 3.12
N SER A 128 -2.42 6.50 2.93
CA SER A 128 -3.19 5.29 3.19
C SER A 128 -2.31 4.12 3.56
N PHE A 129 -2.92 3.13 4.20
CA PHE A 129 -2.25 1.92 4.67
C PHE A 129 -3.22 0.74 4.67
N ASN A 130 -2.67 -0.48 4.72
CA ASN A 130 -3.43 -1.71 4.74
C ASN A 130 -2.98 -2.62 5.87
N PHE A 131 -3.80 -3.63 6.19
CA PHE A 131 -3.56 -4.59 7.25
C PHE A 131 -3.58 -6.03 6.74
N PRO A 132 -2.75 -6.92 7.32
CA PRO A 132 -2.83 -8.34 7.10
C PRO A 132 -3.99 -8.95 7.87
N MET A 133 -4.63 -9.95 7.27
CA MET A 133 -5.74 -10.67 7.89
C MET A 133 -5.84 -12.10 7.39
N VAL A 134 -6.63 -12.91 8.07
CA VAL A 134 -7.10 -14.18 7.57
C VAL A 134 -8.61 -14.16 7.40
N LEU A 135 -9.05 -14.82 6.34
CA LEU A 135 -10.46 -15.14 6.10
C LEU A 135 -10.78 -16.53 6.62
N TYR A 136 -12.04 -16.74 7.02
CA TYR A 136 -12.61 -18.04 7.27
C TYR A 136 -14.08 -18.08 6.84
N SER A 137 -14.61 -19.28 6.59
CA SER A 137 -16.05 -19.45 6.29
C SER A 137 -16.89 -19.29 7.54
N LYS A 138 -18.02 -18.59 7.46
CA LYS A 138 -19.01 -18.47 8.56
C LYS A 138 -19.44 -19.81 9.13
N GLU A 139 -19.44 -20.87 8.33
CA GLU A 139 -19.73 -22.24 8.79
C GLU A 139 -18.78 -22.74 9.88
N ASN A 140 -17.55 -22.18 9.92
CA ASN A 140 -16.51 -22.54 10.88
C ASN A 140 -16.41 -21.57 12.07
N ARG A 141 -17.39 -20.66 12.25
CA ARG A 141 -17.39 -19.65 13.32
C ARG A 141 -17.21 -20.25 14.72
N ASN A 142 -17.75 -21.45 14.94
CA ASN A 142 -17.65 -22.17 16.20
C ASN A 142 -16.23 -22.64 16.57
N LEU A 143 -15.28 -22.60 15.62
CA LEU A 143 -13.88 -22.93 15.85
C LEU A 143 -13.05 -21.70 16.28
N ILE A 144 -13.62 -20.51 16.20
CA ILE A 144 -12.94 -19.23 16.40
C ILE A 144 -13.29 -18.68 17.77
N GLU A 145 -12.27 -18.48 18.61
CA GLU A 145 -12.44 -18.00 19.99
C GLU A 145 -12.60 -16.48 20.07
N ASP A 146 -11.73 -15.73 19.36
CA ASP A 146 -11.76 -14.25 19.28
C ASP A 146 -12.57 -13.80 18.05
N GLU A 147 -13.28 -12.67 18.19
CA GLU A 147 -14.14 -12.16 17.11
C GLU A 147 -13.41 -11.21 16.16
N TYR A 148 -12.25 -10.69 16.55
CA TYR A 148 -11.61 -9.57 15.84
C TYR A 148 -10.18 -9.84 15.43
N THR A 149 -9.42 -10.56 16.25
CA THR A 149 -7.97 -10.70 16.09
C THR A 149 -7.49 -12.13 16.18
N ILE A 150 -6.31 -12.40 15.58
CA ILE A 150 -5.66 -13.70 15.66
C ILE A 150 -4.14 -13.56 15.55
N THR A 151 -3.41 -14.31 16.37
CA THR A 151 -1.96 -14.45 16.25
C THR A 151 -1.59 -15.56 15.26
N ILE A 152 -0.35 -15.55 14.76
CA ILE A 152 0.12 -16.65 13.90
C ILE A 152 0.18 -17.99 14.64
N GLU A 153 0.37 -17.99 15.97
CA GLU A 153 0.30 -19.16 16.83
C GLU A 153 -1.12 -19.74 16.88
N GLN A 154 -2.12 -18.88 17.02
CA GLN A 154 -3.53 -19.31 17.01
C GLN A 154 -3.93 -19.82 15.63
N ILE A 155 -3.50 -19.19 14.53
CA ILE A 155 -3.72 -19.71 13.17
C ILE A 155 -3.15 -21.12 13.06
N ARG A 156 -1.92 -21.35 13.54
CA ARG A 156 -1.31 -22.68 13.56
C ARG A 156 -2.11 -23.68 14.37
N LYS A 157 -2.38 -23.34 15.65
CA LYS A 157 -3.06 -24.23 16.61
C LYS A 157 -4.47 -24.60 16.16
N ILE A 158 -5.28 -23.60 15.81
CA ILE A 158 -6.67 -23.82 15.37
C ILE A 158 -6.68 -24.51 14.00
N GLY A 159 -5.79 -24.10 13.10
CA GLY A 159 -5.63 -24.71 11.79
C GLY A 159 -5.34 -26.22 11.87
N ALA A 160 -4.46 -26.64 12.78
CA ALA A 160 -4.12 -28.05 12.98
C ALA A 160 -5.35 -28.93 13.28
N THR A 161 -6.33 -28.40 14.03
CA THR A 161 -7.56 -29.14 14.37
C THR A 161 -8.48 -29.37 13.16
N TYR A 162 -8.32 -28.58 12.09
CA TYR A 162 -9.11 -28.68 10.87
C TYR A 162 -8.52 -29.66 9.85
N ASN A 163 -7.26 -30.07 10.02
CA ASN A 163 -6.56 -30.96 9.12
C ASN A 163 -7.27 -32.32 9.02
N GLN A 164 -7.47 -32.80 7.80
CA GLN A 164 -8.10 -34.11 7.56
C GLN A 164 -7.43 -34.84 6.40
N LYS A 165 -7.21 -36.13 6.57
CA LYS A 165 -6.63 -37.01 5.56
C LYS A 165 -7.62 -38.08 5.12
N ASP A 166 -7.42 -38.59 3.91
CA ASP A 166 -8.14 -39.74 3.38
C ASP A 166 -7.52 -41.09 3.87
N LYS A 167 -8.10 -42.20 3.44
CA LYS A 167 -7.62 -43.56 3.79
C LYS A 167 -6.20 -43.87 3.25
N ARG A 168 -5.66 -43.03 2.35
CA ARG A 168 -4.32 -43.15 1.77
C ARG A 168 -3.34 -42.13 2.37
N ASP A 169 -3.67 -41.57 3.53
CA ASP A 169 -2.88 -40.58 4.25
C ASP A 169 -2.66 -39.28 3.47
N LYS A 170 -3.54 -38.95 2.51
CA LYS A 170 -3.47 -37.70 1.75
C LYS A 170 -4.44 -36.66 2.31
N PHE A 171 -3.97 -35.43 2.46
CA PHE A 171 -4.84 -34.34 2.92
C PHE A 171 -6.02 -34.13 1.98
N THR A 172 -7.22 -34.07 2.55
CA THR A 172 -8.47 -33.67 1.91
C THR A 172 -8.80 -32.21 2.21
N ARG A 173 -8.32 -31.72 3.37
CA ARG A 173 -8.33 -30.31 3.78
C ARG A 173 -7.15 -30.03 4.71
N ILE A 174 -6.66 -28.81 4.68
CA ILE A 174 -5.57 -28.29 5.54
C ILE A 174 -6.08 -27.01 6.20
N GLY A 175 -5.91 -26.86 7.52
CA GLY A 175 -6.39 -25.67 8.22
C GLY A 175 -5.73 -24.37 7.76
N PHE A 176 -4.41 -24.41 7.57
CA PHE A 176 -3.65 -23.31 6.97
C PHE A 176 -2.37 -23.84 6.31
N ALA A 177 -2.05 -23.29 5.15
CA ALA A 177 -0.84 -23.62 4.41
C ALA A 177 0.09 -22.38 4.34
N PRO A 178 1.11 -22.26 5.21
CA PRO A 178 2.02 -21.10 5.23
C PRO A 178 2.65 -20.77 3.87
N GLN A 179 3.04 -21.78 3.08
CA GLN A 179 3.66 -21.57 1.77
C GLN A 179 2.69 -21.08 0.68
N SER A 180 1.37 -21.10 0.96
CA SER A 180 0.35 -20.70 -0.03
C SER A 180 0.37 -19.21 -0.38
N ASN A 181 1.01 -18.37 0.47
CA ASN A 181 1.07 -16.94 0.27
C ASN A 181 2.44 -16.37 0.65
N LYS A 182 3.09 -15.68 -0.29
CA LYS A 182 4.41 -15.07 -0.12
C LYS A 182 4.44 -13.95 0.91
N ASP A 183 3.36 -13.15 0.98
CA ASP A 183 3.27 -12.03 1.91
C ASP A 183 3.08 -12.53 3.33
N PHE A 184 2.36 -13.65 3.53
CA PHE A 184 2.27 -14.32 4.83
C PHE A 184 3.64 -14.83 5.30
N LEU A 185 4.44 -15.45 4.42
CA LEU A 185 5.78 -15.93 4.78
C LEU A 185 6.67 -14.78 5.26
N THR A 186 6.63 -13.65 4.56
CA THR A 186 7.40 -12.47 4.95
C THR A 186 6.90 -11.85 6.25
N LEU A 187 5.57 -11.76 6.44
CA LEU A 187 4.95 -11.30 7.68
C LEU A 187 5.32 -12.19 8.86
N ALA A 188 5.19 -13.52 8.71
CA ALA A 188 5.55 -14.47 9.75
C ALA A 188 7.04 -14.39 10.11
N ALA A 189 7.92 -14.18 9.12
CA ALA A 189 9.33 -13.96 9.35
C ALA A 189 9.58 -12.67 10.16
N GLN A 190 8.91 -11.57 9.82
CA GLN A 190 9.01 -10.31 10.57
C GLN A 190 8.51 -10.45 12.01
N ILE A 191 7.34 -11.08 12.22
CA ILE A 191 6.77 -11.34 13.56
C ILE A 191 7.74 -12.19 14.40
N LYS A 192 8.46 -13.14 13.78
CA LYS A 192 9.45 -14.00 14.46
C LYS A 192 10.84 -13.38 14.56
N GLY A 193 10.97 -12.10 14.24
CA GLY A 193 12.18 -11.31 14.53
C GLY A 193 13.19 -11.24 13.39
N ALA A 194 12.83 -11.57 12.15
CA ALA A 194 13.73 -11.45 11.00
C ALA A 194 14.27 -10.02 10.80
N GLY A 195 13.52 -8.99 11.23
CA GLY A 195 13.98 -7.62 11.27
C GLY A 195 14.40 -7.05 9.91
N PHE A 196 13.67 -7.40 8.86
CA PHE A 196 13.93 -6.86 7.51
C PHE A 196 13.77 -5.34 7.52
N THR A 197 14.82 -4.63 7.13
CA THR A 197 14.86 -3.16 7.13
C THR A 197 16.00 -2.66 6.21
N GLU A 198 16.26 -1.36 6.22
CA GLU A 198 17.45 -0.77 5.61
C GLU A 198 18.48 -0.33 6.66
N ASP A 199 19.77 -0.34 6.28
CA ASP A 199 20.83 0.26 7.06
C ASP A 199 20.94 1.78 6.83
N SER A 200 21.89 2.46 7.51
CA SER A 200 22.14 3.89 7.36
C SER A 200 22.51 4.32 5.92
N ASN A 201 22.93 3.39 5.06
CA ASN A 201 23.30 3.63 3.66
C ASN A 201 22.17 3.26 2.68
N GLY A 202 21.01 2.82 3.20
CA GLY A 202 19.86 2.36 2.40
C GLY A 202 20.09 0.99 1.74
N ASN A 203 20.95 0.14 2.32
CA ASN A 203 21.06 -1.24 1.89
C ASN A 203 20.12 -2.13 2.70
N PHE A 204 19.62 -3.19 2.07
CA PHE A 204 18.84 -4.20 2.74
C PHE A 204 19.66 -4.87 3.85
N THR A 205 19.07 -5.00 5.02
CA THR A 205 19.63 -5.66 6.21
C THR A 205 18.55 -6.44 6.94
N TRP A 206 18.96 -7.37 7.80
CA TRP A 206 18.08 -8.20 8.62
C TRP A 206 18.80 -8.65 9.89
N ASN A 207 18.03 -9.21 10.82
CA ASN A 207 18.56 -9.88 12.00
C ASN A 207 18.82 -11.36 11.67
N PRO A 208 20.08 -11.83 11.55
CA PRO A 208 20.38 -13.21 11.18
C PRO A 208 19.79 -14.24 12.15
N GLN A 209 19.88 -14.00 13.45
CA GLN A 209 19.33 -14.91 14.48
C GLN A 209 17.80 -14.93 14.45
N GLY A 210 17.16 -13.75 14.28
CA GLY A 210 15.72 -13.64 14.15
C GLY A 210 15.21 -14.34 12.89
N LEU A 211 15.91 -14.20 11.78
CA LEU A 211 15.58 -14.92 10.54
C LEU A 211 15.71 -16.44 10.71
N GLU A 212 16.76 -16.92 11.34
CA GLU A 212 16.92 -18.34 11.64
C GLU A 212 15.78 -18.87 12.51
N ASN A 213 15.40 -18.13 13.56
CA ASN A 213 14.27 -18.48 14.43
C ASN A 213 12.95 -18.53 13.63
N ALA A 214 12.73 -17.55 12.73
CA ALA A 214 11.57 -17.51 11.87
C ALA A 214 11.50 -18.74 10.92
N LEU A 215 12.61 -19.07 10.30
CA LEU A 215 12.71 -20.22 9.40
C LEU A 215 12.44 -21.53 10.15
N LYS A 216 13.03 -21.73 11.33
CA LYS A 216 12.77 -22.88 12.19
C LYS A 216 11.30 -22.97 12.60
N TYR A 217 10.70 -21.85 12.97
CA TYR A 217 9.28 -21.79 13.33
C TYR A 217 8.36 -22.22 12.18
N ILE A 218 8.56 -21.67 10.99
CA ILE A 218 7.73 -21.99 9.82
C ILE A 218 7.96 -23.43 9.39
N SER A 219 9.22 -23.89 9.37
CA SER A 219 9.57 -25.28 9.05
C SER A 219 8.93 -26.27 10.04
N SER A 220 9.00 -25.97 11.36
CA SER A 220 8.33 -26.76 12.38
C SER A 220 6.81 -26.78 12.19
N TRP A 221 6.19 -25.63 11.84
CA TRP A 221 4.76 -25.60 11.53
C TRP A 221 4.41 -26.57 10.42
N ILE A 222 5.10 -26.47 9.30
CA ILE A 222 4.84 -27.30 8.11
C ILE A 222 5.07 -28.79 8.43
N SER A 223 6.19 -29.15 9.07
CA SER A 223 6.52 -30.54 9.36
C SER A 223 5.61 -31.19 10.40
N THR A 224 5.15 -30.41 11.38
CA THR A 224 4.28 -30.95 12.47
C THR A 224 2.82 -31.02 12.04
N GLU A 225 2.31 -29.96 11.37
CA GLU A 225 0.87 -29.84 11.11
C GLU A 225 0.51 -30.29 9.68
N ASN A 226 1.40 -30.07 8.70
CA ASN A 226 1.12 -30.30 7.28
C ASN A 226 1.97 -31.45 6.69
N GLN A 227 2.58 -32.28 7.56
CA GLN A 227 3.43 -33.46 7.25
C GLN A 227 4.82 -33.05 6.73
N ASP A 228 4.94 -32.38 5.60
CA ASP A 228 6.18 -31.86 5.03
C ASP A 228 5.89 -30.76 3.99
N ALA A 229 6.94 -30.07 3.57
CA ALA A 229 6.83 -28.96 2.64
C ALA A 229 6.34 -29.35 1.24
N GLN A 230 6.72 -30.56 0.76
CA GLN A 230 6.28 -31.06 -0.53
C GLN A 230 4.79 -31.42 -0.52
N THR A 231 4.34 -32.10 0.51
CA THR A 231 2.92 -32.45 0.71
C THR A 231 2.04 -31.20 0.79
N GLU A 232 2.48 -30.17 1.53
CA GLU A 232 1.77 -28.88 1.57
C GLU A 232 1.75 -28.21 0.17
N SER A 233 2.88 -28.18 -0.53
CA SER A 233 2.97 -27.59 -1.86
C SER A 233 2.08 -28.31 -2.88
N ASP A 234 2.02 -29.62 -2.86
CA ASP A 234 1.16 -30.42 -3.72
C ASP A 234 -0.33 -30.13 -3.43
N PHE A 235 -0.69 -29.99 -2.15
CA PHE A 235 -2.04 -29.62 -1.74
C PHE A 235 -2.41 -28.21 -2.23
N VAL A 236 -1.51 -27.23 -2.02
CA VAL A 236 -1.67 -25.85 -2.48
C VAL A 236 -1.87 -25.81 -3.99
N TYR A 237 -1.01 -26.48 -4.75
CA TYR A 237 -1.10 -26.55 -6.20
C TYR A 237 -2.44 -27.14 -6.66
N LYS A 238 -2.87 -28.23 -6.05
CA LYS A 238 -4.07 -28.96 -6.45
C LYS A 238 -5.36 -28.27 -6.07
N TYR A 239 -5.44 -27.65 -4.89
CA TYR A 239 -6.70 -27.21 -4.30
C TYR A 239 -6.77 -25.70 -3.97
N LEU A 240 -5.65 -25.00 -3.86
CA LEU A 240 -5.62 -23.61 -3.40
C LEU A 240 -5.21 -22.60 -4.47
N SER A 241 -5.26 -22.97 -5.77
CA SER A 241 -5.01 -22.05 -6.88
C SER A 241 -6.21 -21.13 -7.19
N MET A 242 -6.97 -20.72 -6.16
CA MET A 242 -8.12 -19.84 -6.24
C MET A 242 -7.98 -18.68 -5.24
N SER A 243 -8.86 -17.68 -5.32
CA SER A 243 -8.89 -16.55 -4.39
C SER A 243 -9.13 -16.96 -2.94
N ALA A 244 -8.70 -16.14 -1.97
CA ALA A 244 -8.74 -16.46 -0.55
C ALA A 244 -10.17 -16.80 -0.05
N ASP A 245 -11.18 -16.03 -0.49
CA ASP A 245 -12.59 -16.27 -0.20
C ASP A 245 -13.06 -17.66 -0.67
N LYS A 246 -12.70 -18.04 -1.89
CA LYS A 246 -13.05 -19.35 -2.44
C LYS A 246 -12.32 -20.51 -1.77
N ARG A 247 -11.08 -20.28 -1.30
CA ARG A 247 -10.34 -21.30 -0.52
C ARG A 247 -11.11 -21.71 0.72
N VAL A 248 -11.59 -20.74 1.50
CA VAL A 248 -12.30 -21.01 2.77
C VAL A 248 -13.72 -21.50 2.53
N THR A 249 -14.46 -20.94 1.57
CA THR A 249 -15.85 -21.39 1.28
C THR A 249 -15.92 -22.75 0.60
N SER A 250 -14.84 -23.21 -0.06
CA SER A 250 -14.76 -24.57 -0.59
C SER A 250 -14.52 -25.65 0.49
N GLY A 251 -14.26 -25.25 1.74
CA GLY A 251 -13.91 -26.14 2.84
C GLY A 251 -12.54 -26.82 2.70
N LYS A 252 -11.69 -26.35 1.76
CA LYS A 252 -10.35 -26.91 1.56
C LYS A 252 -9.34 -26.38 2.56
N THR A 253 -9.57 -25.16 3.07
CA THR A 253 -8.77 -24.60 4.15
C THR A 253 -9.67 -23.89 5.17
N LEU A 254 -9.27 -23.89 6.44
CA LEU A 254 -9.97 -23.14 7.47
C LEU A 254 -9.70 -21.66 7.33
N PHE A 255 -8.41 -21.30 7.23
CA PHE A 255 -7.95 -19.94 7.08
C PHE A 255 -7.27 -19.72 5.74
N ALA A 256 -7.48 -18.55 5.15
CA ALA A 256 -6.74 -18.05 4.00
C ALA A 256 -6.24 -16.64 4.27
N TYR A 257 -4.93 -16.42 4.10
CA TYR A 257 -4.33 -15.09 4.23
C TYR A 257 -4.80 -14.17 3.11
N THR A 258 -5.09 -12.92 3.48
CA THR A 258 -5.37 -11.81 2.57
C THR A 258 -4.99 -10.49 3.22
N THR A 259 -5.30 -9.38 2.57
CA THR A 259 -5.04 -8.01 3.01
C THR A 259 -6.31 -7.18 2.87
N SER A 260 -6.41 -6.10 3.63
CA SER A 260 -7.62 -5.26 3.67
C SER A 260 -8.01 -4.72 2.29
N ASP A 261 -7.04 -4.27 1.48
CA ASP A 261 -7.29 -3.82 0.12
C ASP A 261 -7.95 -4.88 -0.77
N LYS A 262 -7.58 -6.16 -0.58
CA LYS A 262 -8.14 -7.28 -1.34
C LYS A 262 -9.49 -7.74 -0.81
N LEU A 263 -9.68 -7.74 0.52
CA LEU A 263 -10.95 -8.16 1.10
C LEU A 263 -12.08 -7.18 0.75
N PHE A 264 -11.87 -5.89 1.02
CA PHE A 264 -12.95 -4.90 0.87
C PHE A 264 -13.24 -4.50 -0.58
N THR A 265 -12.56 -5.10 -1.54
CA THR A 265 -12.89 -5.02 -2.98
C THR A 265 -13.64 -6.24 -3.50
N LEU A 266 -13.88 -7.25 -2.65
CA LEU A 266 -14.67 -8.42 -3.04
C LEU A 266 -16.14 -8.03 -3.26
N PRO A 267 -16.82 -8.65 -4.24
CA PRO A 267 -18.26 -8.51 -4.41
C PRO A 267 -19.02 -8.90 -3.14
N GLU A 268 -20.13 -8.22 -2.86
CA GLU A 268 -20.95 -8.43 -1.66
C GLU A 268 -21.40 -9.89 -1.50
N GLU A 269 -21.72 -10.56 -2.61
CA GLU A 269 -22.07 -11.99 -2.63
C GLU A 269 -20.95 -12.90 -2.12
N ASN A 270 -19.68 -12.53 -2.32
CA ASN A 270 -18.53 -13.28 -1.81
C ASN A 270 -18.33 -13.01 -0.32
N LEU A 271 -18.57 -11.78 0.14
CA LEU A 271 -18.48 -11.38 1.54
C LEU A 271 -19.57 -12.03 2.42
N ALA A 272 -20.71 -12.38 1.84
CA ALA A 272 -21.86 -12.93 2.57
C ALA A 272 -21.54 -14.20 3.39
N ASN A 273 -20.62 -15.03 2.91
CA ASN A 273 -20.29 -16.34 3.48
C ASN A 273 -18.96 -16.42 4.22
N ILE A 274 -18.25 -15.29 4.34
CA ILE A 274 -16.94 -15.22 4.99
C ILE A 274 -16.94 -14.22 6.14
N GLU A 275 -16.01 -14.45 7.06
CA GLU A 275 -15.61 -13.51 8.11
C GLU A 275 -14.08 -13.38 8.09
N TYR A 276 -13.55 -12.44 8.85
CA TYR A 276 -12.12 -12.18 8.88
C TYR A 276 -11.62 -11.82 10.27
N LEU A 277 -10.33 -12.04 10.49
CA LEU A 277 -9.63 -11.66 11.71
C LEU A 277 -8.37 -10.90 11.34
N TRP A 278 -8.10 -9.80 12.04
CA TRP A 278 -6.85 -9.07 11.91
C TRP A 278 -5.70 -9.89 12.48
N ILE A 279 -4.60 -10.02 11.75
CA ILE A 279 -3.40 -10.67 12.28
C ILE A 279 -2.70 -9.69 13.21
N VAL A 280 -2.43 -10.11 14.46
CA VAL A 280 -1.77 -9.31 15.48
C VAL A 280 -0.40 -9.89 15.86
N ASP A 281 0.49 -8.98 16.26
CA ASP A 281 1.79 -9.24 16.86
C ASP A 281 1.87 -8.45 18.17
N ASP A 282 1.98 -9.13 19.31
CA ASP A 282 1.93 -8.53 20.65
C ASP A 282 0.69 -7.63 20.87
N GLY A 283 -0.46 -8.07 20.39
CA GLY A 283 -1.73 -7.33 20.50
C GLY A 283 -1.87 -6.14 19.54
N MET A 284 -0.89 -5.90 18.69
CA MET A 284 -0.89 -4.81 17.72
C MET A 284 -1.05 -5.33 16.29
N ILE A 285 -1.82 -4.65 15.46
CA ILE A 285 -2.00 -4.99 14.04
C ILE A 285 -0.88 -4.30 13.26
N PRO A 286 0.05 -5.04 12.62
CA PRO A 286 1.10 -4.43 11.83
C PRO A 286 0.52 -3.83 10.55
N ALA A 287 0.82 -2.55 10.28
CA ALA A 287 0.54 -1.97 8.97
C ALA A 287 1.42 -2.65 7.91
N GLN A 288 0.91 -2.77 6.67
CA GLN A 288 1.67 -3.36 5.57
C GLN A 288 2.79 -2.43 5.08
N ASP A 289 3.81 -3.03 4.48
CA ASP A 289 5.01 -2.36 3.98
C ASP A 289 4.77 -1.45 2.76
N SER A 290 3.60 -1.52 2.14
CA SER A 290 3.18 -0.76 0.96
C SER A 290 2.40 0.54 1.28
N MET A 291 2.62 1.13 2.46
CA MET A 291 1.97 2.39 2.83
C MET A 291 2.21 3.48 1.79
N VAL A 292 1.13 4.13 1.35
CA VAL A 292 1.20 5.29 0.45
C VAL A 292 1.53 6.54 1.26
N MET A 293 2.55 7.27 0.81
CA MET A 293 3.03 8.49 1.43
C MET A 293 2.94 9.66 0.46
N MET A 294 2.80 10.87 0.97
CA MET A 294 2.79 12.12 0.21
C MET A 294 3.86 13.07 0.77
N GLY A 295 4.62 13.73 -0.11
CA GLY A 295 5.61 14.71 0.31
C GLY A 295 5.79 15.83 -0.70
N ILE A 296 6.31 16.96 -0.23
CA ILE A 296 6.68 18.09 -1.08
C ILE A 296 8.05 17.80 -1.67
N SER A 297 8.14 17.87 -2.99
CA SER A 297 9.38 17.64 -3.71
C SER A 297 10.42 18.74 -3.45
N LYS A 298 11.69 18.39 -3.41
CA LYS A 298 12.77 19.40 -3.33
C LYS A 298 12.87 20.26 -4.58
N TRP A 299 12.26 19.86 -5.70
CA TRP A 299 12.19 20.66 -6.94
C TRP A 299 10.95 21.52 -7.02
N ASN A 300 10.12 21.52 -5.96
CA ASN A 300 8.91 22.33 -5.88
C ASN A 300 9.18 23.80 -6.22
N LYS A 301 8.33 24.36 -7.08
CA LYS A 301 8.38 25.79 -7.50
C LYS A 301 7.25 26.61 -6.92
N ASP A 302 6.23 25.97 -6.37
CA ASP A 302 5.04 26.61 -5.80
C ASP A 302 4.66 25.96 -4.47
N LEU A 303 5.35 26.36 -3.43
CA LEU A 303 5.12 25.85 -2.08
C LEU A 303 3.70 26.12 -1.58
N LYS A 304 3.14 27.31 -1.93
CA LYS A 304 1.79 27.67 -1.53
C LYS A 304 0.74 26.78 -2.20
N GLY A 305 0.81 26.62 -3.52
CA GLY A 305 -0.09 25.75 -4.27
C GLY A 305 -0.01 24.30 -3.81
N SER A 306 1.21 23.80 -3.55
CA SER A 306 1.40 22.45 -3.00
C SER A 306 0.77 22.31 -1.60
N ALA A 307 0.94 23.29 -0.73
CA ALA A 307 0.31 23.28 0.60
C ALA A 307 -1.22 23.32 0.52
N GLU A 308 -1.79 24.09 -0.41
CA GLU A 308 -3.23 24.15 -0.67
C GLU A 308 -3.76 22.78 -1.16
N PHE A 309 -3.06 22.13 -2.11
CA PHE A 309 -3.43 20.79 -2.57
C PHE A 309 -3.38 19.75 -1.45
N ILE A 310 -2.30 19.74 -0.67
CA ILE A 310 -2.11 18.81 0.46
C ILE A 310 -3.18 19.05 1.52
N SER A 311 -3.44 20.32 1.89
CA SER A 311 -4.50 20.67 2.84
C SER A 311 -5.89 20.23 2.39
N TRP A 312 -6.19 20.48 1.10
CA TRP A 312 -7.44 20.01 0.50
C TRP A 312 -7.58 18.49 0.57
N PHE A 313 -6.54 17.75 0.19
CA PHE A 313 -6.57 16.29 0.19
C PHE A 313 -6.77 15.70 1.60
N PHE A 314 -6.10 16.29 2.62
CA PHE A 314 -6.20 15.83 4.01
C PHE A 314 -7.35 16.51 4.80
N SER A 315 -8.35 17.06 4.13
CA SER A 315 -9.59 17.47 4.79
C SER A 315 -10.59 16.30 4.84
N LYS A 316 -11.39 16.24 5.90
CA LYS A 316 -12.48 15.27 6.04
C LYS A 316 -13.45 15.37 4.86
N GLU A 317 -13.84 16.60 4.54
CA GLU A 317 -14.81 16.89 3.50
C GLU A 317 -14.35 16.34 2.13
N THR A 318 -13.08 16.50 1.82
CA THR A 318 -12.52 15.99 0.54
C THR A 318 -12.53 14.45 0.51
N GLN A 319 -12.08 13.81 1.59
CA GLN A 319 -12.00 12.35 1.60
C GLN A 319 -13.40 11.70 1.62
N THR A 320 -14.38 12.32 2.30
CA THR A 320 -15.79 11.91 2.21
C THR A 320 -16.30 12.05 0.76
N MET A 321 -16.05 13.18 0.09
CA MET A 321 -16.42 13.34 -1.33
C MET A 321 -15.75 12.33 -2.25
N ILE A 322 -14.51 11.95 -1.98
CA ILE A 322 -13.79 10.89 -2.73
C ILE A 322 -14.53 9.56 -2.57
N LEU A 323 -14.88 9.17 -1.35
CA LEU A 323 -15.59 7.91 -1.07
C LEU A 323 -16.98 7.90 -1.73
N ASP A 324 -17.75 8.98 -1.59
CA ASP A 324 -19.06 9.13 -2.23
C ASP A 324 -18.96 9.04 -3.75
N ARG A 325 -17.96 9.69 -4.34
CA ARG A 325 -17.72 9.63 -5.79
C ARG A 325 -17.39 8.20 -6.24
N LYS A 326 -16.54 7.47 -5.49
CA LYS A 326 -16.21 6.05 -5.78
C LYS A 326 -17.48 5.21 -5.79
N LYS A 327 -18.32 5.32 -4.77
CA LYS A 327 -19.59 4.59 -4.67
C LYS A 327 -20.54 4.93 -5.83
N ASN A 328 -20.71 6.22 -6.13
CA ASN A 328 -21.57 6.67 -7.22
C ASN A 328 -21.09 6.19 -8.59
N MET A 329 -19.79 6.05 -8.80
CA MET A 329 -19.18 5.54 -10.04
C MET A 329 -19.01 4.01 -10.04
N ARG A 330 -19.39 3.31 -8.98
CA ARG A 330 -19.23 1.86 -8.79
C ARG A 330 -17.75 1.42 -8.90
N LEU A 331 -16.84 2.20 -8.33
CA LEU A 331 -15.41 1.93 -8.31
C LEU A 331 -14.94 1.33 -6.98
N ASP A 332 -15.81 1.20 -5.99
CA ASP A 332 -15.59 0.61 -4.68
C ASP A 332 -15.13 -0.86 -4.76
N ASN A 333 -15.57 -1.60 -5.79
CA ASN A 333 -15.09 -2.96 -6.06
C ASN A 333 -13.76 -3.02 -6.84
N GLN A 334 -13.18 -1.89 -7.23
CA GLN A 334 -11.89 -1.86 -7.94
C GLN A 334 -10.75 -1.54 -6.99
N THR A 335 -10.97 -0.60 -6.08
CA THR A 335 -9.97 -0.18 -5.10
C THR A 335 -10.66 0.15 -3.77
N PHE A 336 -10.02 -0.23 -2.66
CA PHE A 336 -10.53 0.01 -1.31
C PHE A 336 -10.24 1.43 -0.82
N GLY A 337 -11.17 2.05 -0.13
CA GLY A 337 -10.99 3.25 0.70
C GLY A 337 -10.33 4.44 -0.02
N ILE A 338 -9.32 5.02 0.58
CA ILE A 338 -8.54 6.17 0.08
C ILE A 338 -7.21 5.66 -0.45
N ALA A 339 -6.91 5.94 -1.72
CA ALA A 339 -5.67 5.49 -2.38
C ALA A 339 -5.35 4.01 -2.10
N GLY A 340 -6.37 3.14 -2.25
CA GLY A 340 -6.23 1.69 -2.11
C GLY A 340 -6.10 1.18 -0.67
N GLY A 341 -6.50 1.95 0.36
CA GLY A 341 -6.36 1.52 1.76
C GLY A 341 -7.23 2.28 2.75
N PHE A 342 -7.01 2.00 4.03
CA PHE A 342 -7.50 2.83 5.13
C PHE A 342 -6.88 4.22 5.03
N SER A 343 -7.67 5.25 5.29
CA SER A 343 -7.15 6.61 5.35
C SER A 343 -6.17 6.78 6.53
N SER A 344 -5.17 7.64 6.36
CA SER A 344 -4.36 8.09 7.48
C SER A 344 -5.12 9.01 8.45
N LEU A 345 -6.31 9.50 8.06
CA LEU A 345 -7.18 10.29 8.92
C LEU A 345 -8.08 9.38 9.76
N LYS A 346 -7.98 9.47 11.09
CA LYS A 346 -8.76 8.62 12.02
C LYS A 346 -10.25 8.71 11.79
N GLU A 347 -10.78 9.91 11.68
CA GLU A 347 -12.21 10.16 11.56
C GLU A 347 -12.82 9.54 10.29
N ILE A 348 -12.06 9.49 9.20
CA ILE A 348 -12.48 8.80 7.97
C ILE A 348 -12.67 7.30 8.21
N ASN A 349 -11.72 6.67 8.90
CA ASN A 349 -11.79 5.24 9.18
C ASN A 349 -12.86 4.88 10.21
N GLU A 350 -13.11 5.77 11.18
CA GLU A 350 -14.08 5.54 12.25
C GLU A 350 -15.53 5.83 11.82
N GLN A 351 -15.75 6.78 10.92
CA GLN A 351 -17.09 7.28 10.59
C GLN A 351 -17.49 7.00 9.14
N GLU A 352 -16.61 7.29 8.17
CA GLU A 352 -16.95 7.28 6.76
C GLU A 352 -16.77 5.89 6.13
N LEU A 353 -15.63 5.22 6.40
CA LEU A 353 -15.36 3.89 5.81
C LEU A 353 -16.41 2.85 6.19
N PRO A 354 -16.88 2.73 7.47
CA PRO A 354 -17.94 1.78 7.79
C PRO A 354 -19.29 2.06 7.10
N ALA A 355 -19.57 3.33 6.77
CA ALA A 355 -20.78 3.68 6.00
C ALA A 355 -20.68 3.26 4.51
N HIS A 356 -19.45 3.16 3.97
CA HIS A 356 -19.20 2.73 2.60
C HIS A 356 -18.90 1.23 2.49
N TYR A 357 -18.32 0.64 3.53
CA TYR A 357 -17.94 -0.77 3.63
C TYR A 357 -18.56 -1.39 4.90
N PRO A 358 -19.82 -1.83 4.86
CA PRO A 358 -20.57 -2.32 6.05
C PRO A 358 -19.90 -3.47 6.79
N THR A 359 -19.06 -4.26 6.14
CA THR A 359 -18.26 -5.32 6.77
C THR A 359 -17.23 -4.82 7.79
N LEU A 360 -16.93 -3.50 7.80
CA LEU A 360 -16.10 -2.86 8.82
C LEU A 360 -16.87 -2.49 10.08
N LEU A 361 -18.21 -2.48 10.05
CA LEU A 361 -19.01 -2.21 11.23
C LEU A 361 -18.65 -3.19 12.34
N SER A 362 -18.35 -2.67 13.51
CA SER A 362 -17.95 -3.42 14.72
C SER A 362 -16.55 -4.05 14.66
N ASN A 363 -15.82 -3.96 13.55
CA ASN A 363 -14.48 -4.53 13.42
C ASN A 363 -13.46 -3.56 12.78
N THR A 364 -13.62 -2.26 13.01
CA THR A 364 -12.62 -1.26 12.63
C THR A 364 -11.45 -1.28 13.63
N PRO A 365 -10.18 -1.39 13.17
CA PRO A 365 -9.03 -1.39 14.07
C PRO A 365 -8.95 -0.11 14.90
N HIS A 366 -8.74 -0.26 16.21
CA HIS A 366 -8.59 0.89 17.11
C HIS A 366 -7.26 1.62 16.84
N ALA A 367 -7.25 2.94 16.96
CA ALA A 367 -6.07 3.75 16.66
C ALA A 367 -4.81 3.34 17.43
N ASP A 368 -4.96 2.93 18.68
CA ASP A 368 -3.85 2.53 19.55
C ASP A 368 -3.38 1.08 19.32
N SER A 369 -4.11 0.30 18.50
CA SER A 369 -3.74 -1.07 18.16
C SER A 369 -2.91 -1.21 16.88
N ILE A 370 -2.47 -0.09 16.28
CA ILE A 370 -1.73 -0.10 15.02
C ILE A 370 -0.22 -0.03 15.29
N LYS A 371 0.50 -1.04 14.81
CA LYS A 371 1.96 -1.07 14.79
C LYS A 371 2.47 -0.50 13.47
N SER A 372 3.37 0.49 13.55
CA SER A 372 4.01 1.05 12.37
C SER A 372 4.97 0.06 11.70
N ILE A 373 5.21 0.27 10.42
CA ILE A 373 6.19 -0.51 9.65
C ILE A 373 7.61 0.00 9.86
N GLN A 374 8.58 -0.89 9.61
CA GLN A 374 9.99 -0.55 9.47
C GLN A 374 10.25 0.20 8.15
N ASN A 375 11.30 1.01 8.10
CA ASN A 375 11.75 1.57 6.83
C ASN A 375 12.31 0.46 5.94
N MET A 376 11.70 0.28 4.77
CA MET A 376 12.14 -0.73 3.82
C MET A 376 13.11 -0.14 2.79
N PRO A 377 14.10 -0.90 2.33
CA PRO A 377 15.06 -0.43 1.34
C PRO A 377 14.37 -0.14 0.01
N MET A 378 14.94 0.76 -0.77
CA MET A 378 14.48 1.03 -2.13
C MET A 378 14.35 -0.26 -2.94
N ARG A 379 13.25 -0.41 -3.69
CA ARG A 379 12.86 -1.63 -4.43
C ARG A 379 12.55 -2.83 -3.54
N TRP A 380 12.02 -2.58 -2.35
CA TRP A 380 11.67 -3.64 -1.41
C TRP A 380 10.76 -4.71 -2.02
N GLU A 381 9.76 -4.33 -2.81
CA GLU A 381 8.87 -5.29 -3.48
C GLU A 381 9.65 -6.28 -4.35
N SER A 382 10.58 -5.77 -5.17
CA SER A 382 11.46 -6.62 -5.98
C SER A 382 12.41 -7.49 -5.13
N LEU A 383 12.92 -6.97 -4.02
CA LEU A 383 13.73 -7.73 -3.07
C LEU A 383 12.92 -8.84 -2.41
N LYS A 384 11.72 -8.52 -1.93
CA LYS A 384 10.79 -9.49 -1.35
C LYS A 384 10.49 -10.62 -2.32
N ASP A 385 10.18 -10.29 -3.58
CA ASP A 385 9.77 -11.27 -4.59
C ASP A 385 10.92 -12.10 -5.16
N ARG A 386 12.10 -11.52 -5.33
CA ARG A 386 13.21 -12.17 -6.03
C ARG A 386 14.32 -12.68 -5.11
N VAL A 387 14.35 -12.25 -3.87
CA VAL A 387 15.42 -12.60 -2.91
C VAL A 387 14.86 -13.25 -1.65
N VAL A 388 14.03 -12.53 -0.89
CA VAL A 388 13.59 -12.96 0.44
C VAL A 388 12.65 -14.16 0.37
N THR A 389 11.55 -14.04 -0.37
CA THR A 389 10.56 -15.12 -0.50
C THR A 389 11.13 -16.38 -1.14
N PRO A 390 11.92 -16.33 -2.24
CA PRO A 390 12.57 -17.50 -2.77
C PRO A 390 13.57 -18.15 -1.80
N TYR A 391 14.31 -17.36 -1.02
CA TYR A 391 15.20 -17.88 0.01
C TYR A 391 14.42 -18.66 1.08
N ILE A 392 13.35 -18.06 1.63
CA ILE A 392 12.50 -18.72 2.62
C ILE A 392 11.93 -20.04 2.05
N LYS A 393 11.36 -20.00 0.85
CA LYS A 393 10.78 -21.19 0.21
C LYS A 393 11.80 -22.29 -0.06
N GLU A 394 13.00 -21.93 -0.50
CA GLU A 394 14.06 -22.91 -0.70
C GLU A 394 14.51 -23.54 0.61
N TYR A 395 14.64 -22.74 1.69
CA TYR A 395 14.93 -23.27 3.01
C TYR A 395 13.88 -24.28 3.48
N LEU A 396 12.59 -23.96 3.30
CA LEU A 396 11.48 -24.83 3.72
C LEU A 396 11.39 -26.13 2.92
N ASN A 397 11.81 -26.13 1.65
CA ASN A 397 11.81 -27.28 0.75
C ASN A 397 13.19 -27.94 0.60
N HIS A 398 14.12 -27.60 1.51
CA HIS A 398 15.51 -28.05 1.38
C HIS A 398 15.65 -29.57 1.59
N ASP A 399 16.34 -30.19 0.65
CA ASP A 399 16.94 -31.53 0.81
C ASP A 399 18.33 -31.34 1.39
N GLU A 400 18.65 -31.94 2.54
CA GLU A 400 19.92 -31.84 3.24
C GLU A 400 21.17 -32.11 2.36
N LYS A 401 20.96 -32.71 1.18
CA LYS A 401 22.02 -33.00 0.21
C LYS A 401 22.34 -31.84 -0.73
N LYS A 402 21.57 -30.74 -0.70
CA LYS A 402 21.76 -29.57 -1.58
C LYS A 402 22.22 -28.36 -0.77
N GLN A 403 23.21 -27.64 -1.26
CA GLN A 403 23.64 -26.39 -0.65
C GLN A 403 22.67 -25.27 -1.00
N ILE A 404 22.12 -24.57 0.00
CA ILE A 404 21.30 -23.37 -0.18
C ILE A 404 22.22 -22.15 -0.29
N HIS A 405 21.98 -21.30 -1.30
CA HIS A 405 22.63 -19.99 -1.34
C HIS A 405 22.14 -19.13 -0.19
N SER A 406 23.06 -18.53 0.56
CA SER A 406 22.69 -17.66 1.66
C SER A 406 21.90 -16.43 1.20
N LEU A 407 21.17 -15.79 2.13
CA LEU A 407 20.43 -14.57 1.80
C LEU A 407 21.39 -13.44 1.35
N GLU A 408 22.59 -13.36 1.92
CA GLU A 408 23.65 -12.43 1.52
C GLU A 408 24.09 -12.64 0.06
N GLN A 409 24.32 -13.90 -0.33
CA GLN A 409 24.70 -14.23 -1.72
C GLN A 409 23.60 -13.83 -2.69
N ARG A 410 22.34 -14.18 -2.40
CA ARG A 410 21.18 -13.83 -3.23
C ARG A 410 21.00 -12.32 -3.36
N TYR A 411 21.16 -11.61 -2.26
CA TYR A 411 21.10 -10.15 -2.27
C TYR A 411 22.24 -9.55 -3.08
N GLY A 412 23.45 -10.07 -2.94
CA GLY A 412 24.61 -9.65 -3.73
C GLY A 412 24.40 -9.83 -5.24
N ASP A 413 23.86 -10.97 -5.66
CA ASP A 413 23.57 -11.26 -7.06
C ASP A 413 22.41 -10.39 -7.60
N TRP A 414 21.38 -10.18 -6.82
CA TRP A 414 20.28 -9.25 -7.16
C TRP A 414 20.80 -7.82 -7.36
N LYS A 415 21.71 -7.33 -6.49
CA LYS A 415 22.34 -6.00 -6.64
C LYS A 415 23.12 -5.88 -7.94
N LYS A 416 23.94 -6.88 -8.28
CA LYS A 416 24.70 -6.87 -9.54
C LYS A 416 23.77 -6.80 -10.75
N ASN A 417 22.74 -7.64 -10.80
CA ASN A 417 21.80 -7.70 -11.91
C ASN A 417 20.97 -6.41 -12.06
N THR A 418 20.55 -5.80 -10.95
CA THR A 418 19.81 -4.53 -10.98
C THR A 418 20.68 -3.31 -11.30
N SER A 419 21.98 -3.37 -11.10
CA SER A 419 22.93 -2.31 -11.50
C SER A 419 23.25 -2.36 -12.98
N LEU A 420 23.28 -3.54 -13.59
CA LEU A 420 23.56 -3.73 -15.01
C LEU A 420 22.41 -3.25 -15.91
N THR A 421 21.16 -3.37 -15.45
CA THR A 421 19.98 -2.85 -16.17
C THR A 421 19.90 -1.32 -16.23
N LYS A 422 20.69 -0.59 -15.42
CA LYS A 422 20.80 0.87 -15.50
C LYS A 422 21.80 1.40 -16.51
N LYS A 423 22.59 0.53 -17.17
CA LYS A 423 23.63 0.90 -18.13
C LYS A 423 23.24 0.61 -19.59
N SER A 424 22.07 0.07 -19.83
CA SER A 424 21.44 -0.11 -21.14
C SER A 424 20.24 0.84 -21.26
#